data_5fdfcdb002205648f1716526a3dff3f9
#
_entry.id   5fdfcdb002205648f1716526a3dff3f9
#
_cell.length_a   1.000
_cell.length_b   1.000
_cell.length_c   1.000
_cell.angle_alpha   90.00
_cell.angle_beta   90.00
_cell.angle_gamma   90.00
#
_symmetry.space_group_name_H-M   'P 1'
#
loop_
_entity.id
_entity.type
_entity.pdbx_description
1 polymer ?
#
loop_
_entity_poly.entity_id
_entity_poly.type
_entity_poly.pdbx_seq_one_letter_code
_entity_poly.pdbx_strand_id
1 'polypeptide(L)'
;APVFFNGAVVEKAMQTSYAPALSKIEGEYNLLQANQQQYSRAFAANHQEADKVLVQQNRKTMDALQKEYRQVLKQAVPGADTNDTNYIFLRFVVDHLPHGLVGLLIAIIFLAAWGSIAAALNSQAACTVIDFHIRLQGKKHDIANEEDCLREYKVSKYYTLAWGIFSIITAELATGMGSLIEAVNLLGSLFYGVILGIFLVALYAKKIQGNAVFVAAIVGECIVVLCFLLDKWGYIGLGFLWLNVVGALAVVITAWVLQKILPASLTAHPVPVDAD
;
A
#
# COMPACT_ATOMS: atom_id res chain seq x y z
N ALA A 1 -17.20 -15.82 -14.77
CA ALA A 1 -16.97 -14.88 -13.66
C ALA A 1 -18.16 -13.92 -13.57
N PRO A 2 -18.62 -13.52 -12.39
CA PRO A 2 -19.72 -12.57 -12.25
C PRO A 2 -19.34 -11.19 -12.83
N VAL A 3 -20.34 -10.39 -13.19
CA VAL A 3 -20.14 -9.02 -13.68
C VAL A 3 -19.50 -8.14 -12.61
N PHE A 4 -19.85 -8.41 -11.35
CA PHE A 4 -19.39 -7.70 -10.17
C PHE A 4 -19.20 -8.64 -8.99
N PHE A 5 -18.07 -8.50 -8.26
CA PHE A 5 -17.65 -9.48 -7.27
C PHE A 5 -18.16 -9.21 -5.85
N ASN A 6 -18.53 -7.96 -5.52
CA ASN A 6 -19.07 -7.63 -4.20
C ASN A 6 -20.58 -7.96 -4.13
N GLY A 7 -20.90 -9.18 -3.69
CA GLY A 7 -22.26 -9.68 -3.61
C GLY A 7 -23.17 -8.88 -2.67
N ALA A 8 -22.63 -8.34 -1.58
CA ALA A 8 -23.41 -7.56 -0.62
C ALA A 8 -23.96 -6.25 -1.21
N VAL A 9 -23.21 -5.61 -2.11
CA VAL A 9 -23.65 -4.40 -2.83
C VAL A 9 -24.70 -4.78 -3.88
N VAL A 10 -24.48 -5.88 -4.60
CA VAL A 10 -25.45 -6.39 -5.59
C VAL A 10 -26.77 -6.73 -4.92
N GLU A 11 -26.77 -7.42 -3.79
CA GLU A 11 -27.99 -7.78 -3.06
C GLU A 11 -28.79 -6.54 -2.63
N LYS A 12 -28.12 -5.52 -2.10
CA LYS A 12 -28.76 -4.24 -1.78
C LYS A 12 -29.34 -3.55 -3.02
N ALA A 13 -28.60 -3.56 -4.14
CA ALA A 13 -29.04 -2.93 -5.38
C ALA A 13 -30.25 -3.66 -6.00
N MET A 14 -30.31 -4.97 -5.87
CA MET A 14 -31.45 -5.79 -6.34
C MET A 14 -32.73 -5.53 -5.56
N GLN A 15 -32.68 -4.90 -4.39
CA GLN A 15 -33.84 -4.45 -3.63
C GLN A 15 -34.36 -3.07 -4.07
N THR A 16 -33.69 -2.40 -5.02
CA THR A 16 -34.06 -1.08 -5.52
C THR A 16 -34.78 -1.13 -6.86
N SER A 17 -35.32 -0.01 -7.32
CA SER A 17 -35.95 0.13 -8.63
C SER A 17 -35.02 -0.15 -9.82
N TYR A 18 -33.72 -0.26 -9.59
CA TYR A 18 -32.69 -0.54 -10.59
C TYR A 18 -32.48 -2.04 -10.86
N ALA A 19 -33.11 -2.94 -10.10
CA ALA A 19 -32.98 -4.39 -10.25
C ALA A 19 -33.23 -4.90 -11.69
N PRO A 20 -34.25 -4.45 -12.46
CA PRO A 20 -34.45 -4.92 -13.84
C PRO A 20 -33.31 -4.52 -14.78
N ALA A 21 -32.75 -3.31 -14.60
CA ALA A 21 -31.62 -2.85 -15.43
C ALA A 21 -30.35 -3.66 -15.13
N LEU A 22 -30.06 -3.94 -13.86
CA LEU A 22 -28.94 -4.75 -13.46
C LEU A 22 -29.04 -6.19 -13.98
N SER A 23 -30.23 -6.81 -13.86
CA SER A 23 -30.47 -8.17 -14.36
C SER A 23 -30.33 -8.27 -15.87
N LYS A 24 -30.72 -7.24 -16.62
CA LYS A 24 -30.55 -7.17 -18.07
C LYS A 24 -29.07 -7.17 -18.46
N ILE A 25 -28.28 -6.25 -17.85
CA ILE A 25 -26.84 -6.15 -18.13
C ILE A 25 -26.11 -7.45 -17.74
N GLU A 26 -26.50 -8.06 -16.62
CA GLU A 26 -25.94 -9.36 -16.19
C GLU A 26 -26.24 -10.49 -17.19
N GLY A 27 -27.46 -10.53 -17.72
CA GLY A 27 -27.84 -11.49 -18.76
C GLY A 27 -27.02 -11.33 -20.04
N GLU A 28 -26.87 -10.08 -20.53
CA GLU A 28 -26.07 -9.77 -21.71
C GLU A 28 -24.57 -10.13 -21.47
N TYR A 29 -24.03 -9.81 -20.30
CA TYR A 29 -22.67 -10.15 -19.96
C TYR A 29 -22.43 -11.67 -19.92
N ASN A 30 -23.35 -12.45 -19.35
CA ASN A 30 -23.23 -13.91 -19.27
C ASN A 30 -23.24 -14.55 -20.66
N LEU A 31 -24.03 -14.03 -21.61
CA LEU A 31 -24.00 -14.46 -23.00
C LEU A 31 -22.66 -14.18 -23.67
N LEU A 32 -22.13 -12.97 -23.50
CA LEU A 32 -20.82 -12.59 -24.02
C LEU A 32 -19.68 -13.42 -23.40
N GLN A 33 -19.81 -13.78 -22.13
CA GLN A 33 -18.84 -14.65 -21.46
C GLN A 33 -18.83 -16.06 -22.04
N ALA A 34 -19.98 -16.63 -22.38
CA ALA A 34 -20.07 -17.92 -23.05
C ALA A 34 -19.40 -17.86 -24.45
N ASN A 35 -19.69 -16.80 -25.20
CA ASN A 35 -19.06 -16.55 -26.51
C ASN A 35 -17.56 -16.38 -26.40
N GLN A 36 -17.08 -15.67 -25.35
CA GLN A 36 -15.66 -15.47 -25.07
C GLN A 36 -14.93 -16.80 -24.89
N GLN A 37 -15.52 -17.71 -24.14
CA GLN A 37 -14.94 -19.05 -23.95
C GLN A 37 -14.87 -19.83 -25.29
N GLN A 38 -15.89 -19.74 -26.10
CA GLN A 38 -15.93 -20.39 -27.41
C GLN A 38 -14.86 -19.81 -28.36
N TYR A 39 -14.79 -18.48 -28.48
CA TYR A 39 -13.79 -17.82 -29.34
C TYR A 39 -12.36 -18.06 -28.85
N SER A 40 -12.13 -18.05 -27.52
CA SER A 40 -10.82 -18.35 -26.95
C SER A 40 -10.38 -19.79 -27.23
N ARG A 41 -11.29 -20.76 -27.18
CA ARG A 41 -11.01 -22.18 -27.55
C ARG A 41 -10.74 -22.34 -29.05
N ALA A 42 -11.50 -21.65 -29.89
CA ALA A 42 -11.28 -21.64 -31.34
C ALA A 42 -9.91 -21.05 -31.69
N PHE A 43 -9.56 -19.92 -31.09
CA PHE A 43 -8.24 -19.31 -31.26
C PHE A 43 -7.10 -20.22 -30.81
N ALA A 44 -7.26 -20.87 -29.65
CA ALA A 44 -6.24 -21.81 -29.13
C ALA A 44 -6.04 -23.03 -30.02
N ALA A 45 -7.11 -23.48 -30.74
CA ALA A 45 -7.06 -24.64 -31.66
C ALA A 45 -6.48 -24.25 -33.03
N ASN A 46 -6.88 -23.12 -33.59
CA ASN A 46 -6.65 -22.79 -35.00
C ASN A 46 -5.59 -21.67 -35.20
N HIS A 47 -5.27 -20.89 -34.17
CA HIS A 47 -4.38 -19.73 -34.22
C HIS A 47 -4.71 -18.70 -35.32
N GLN A 48 -6.00 -18.60 -35.73
CA GLN A 48 -6.43 -17.68 -36.76
C GLN A 48 -6.55 -16.25 -36.22
N GLU A 49 -6.05 -15.28 -36.97
CA GLU A 49 -6.16 -13.83 -36.59
C GLU A 49 -7.63 -13.36 -36.50
N ALA A 50 -8.54 -13.97 -37.29
CA ALA A 50 -9.97 -13.67 -37.20
C ALA A 50 -10.55 -13.99 -35.83
N ASP A 51 -10.20 -15.13 -35.24
CA ASP A 51 -10.65 -15.53 -33.90
C ASP A 51 -10.08 -14.60 -32.84
N LYS A 52 -8.84 -14.15 -32.99
CA LYS A 52 -8.20 -13.17 -32.10
C LYS A 52 -8.93 -11.82 -32.11
N VAL A 53 -9.35 -11.35 -33.28
CA VAL A 53 -10.14 -10.12 -33.42
C VAL A 53 -11.48 -10.26 -32.68
N LEU A 54 -12.17 -11.39 -32.84
CA LEU A 54 -13.43 -11.68 -32.17
C LEU A 54 -13.26 -11.71 -30.63
N VAL A 55 -12.20 -12.36 -30.15
CA VAL A 55 -11.83 -12.36 -28.70
C VAL A 55 -11.65 -10.95 -28.18
N GLN A 56 -10.92 -10.10 -28.91
CA GLN A 56 -10.65 -8.72 -28.49
C GLN A 56 -11.91 -7.84 -28.54
N GLN A 57 -12.72 -7.98 -29.57
CA GLN A 57 -13.95 -7.21 -29.72
C GLN A 57 -14.96 -7.58 -28.63
N ASN A 58 -15.15 -8.88 -28.39
CA ASN A 58 -16.03 -9.37 -27.35
C ASN A 58 -15.59 -8.87 -25.97
N ARG A 59 -14.29 -8.90 -25.69
CA ARG A 59 -13.72 -8.38 -24.44
C ARG A 59 -14.00 -6.88 -24.26
N LYS A 60 -13.83 -6.05 -25.29
CA LYS A 60 -14.17 -4.61 -25.22
C LYS A 60 -15.64 -4.39 -24.88
N THR A 61 -16.54 -5.20 -25.46
CA THR A 61 -17.97 -5.12 -25.15
C THR A 61 -18.27 -5.52 -23.71
N MET A 62 -17.63 -6.59 -23.22
CA MET A 62 -17.75 -7.00 -21.81
C MET A 62 -17.23 -5.91 -20.85
N ASP A 63 -16.11 -5.27 -21.15
CA ASP A 63 -15.56 -4.17 -20.35
C ASP A 63 -16.51 -2.96 -20.34
N ALA A 64 -17.18 -2.67 -21.45
CA ALA A 64 -18.19 -1.62 -21.52
C ALA A 64 -19.40 -1.93 -20.63
N LEU A 65 -19.94 -3.15 -20.70
CA LEU A 65 -21.05 -3.61 -19.86
C LEU A 65 -20.67 -3.60 -18.36
N GLN A 66 -19.45 -3.95 -17.99
CA GLN A 66 -18.99 -3.85 -16.60
C GLN A 66 -18.98 -2.38 -16.11
N LYS A 67 -18.54 -1.45 -16.97
CA LYS A 67 -18.58 -0.02 -16.63
C LYS A 67 -20.00 0.46 -16.45
N GLU A 68 -20.90 0.09 -17.34
CA GLU A 68 -22.32 0.42 -17.26
C GLU A 68 -22.96 -0.14 -15.99
N TYR A 69 -22.69 -1.41 -15.67
CA TYR A 69 -23.15 -2.07 -14.45
C TYR A 69 -22.72 -1.32 -13.20
N ARG A 70 -21.44 -0.91 -13.13
CA ARG A 70 -20.90 -0.12 -12.00
C ARG A 70 -21.57 1.25 -11.90
N GLN A 71 -21.91 1.89 -13.01
CA GLN A 71 -22.62 3.16 -12.99
C GLN A 71 -24.04 3.01 -12.44
N VAL A 72 -24.76 1.99 -12.86
CA VAL A 72 -26.11 1.67 -12.35
C VAL A 72 -26.05 1.31 -10.86
N LEU A 73 -25.05 0.52 -10.42
CA LEU A 73 -24.82 0.21 -9.02
C LEU A 73 -24.58 1.46 -8.17
N LYS A 74 -23.80 2.41 -8.66
CA LYS A 74 -23.53 3.67 -7.97
C LYS A 74 -24.79 4.52 -7.80
N GLN A 75 -25.72 4.45 -8.74
CA GLN A 75 -27.02 5.13 -8.64
C GLN A 75 -27.98 4.38 -7.71
N ALA A 76 -27.96 3.04 -7.74
CA ALA A 76 -28.81 2.20 -6.92
C ALA A 76 -28.46 2.24 -5.43
N VAL A 77 -27.16 2.30 -5.11
CA VAL A 77 -26.65 2.32 -3.73
C VAL A 77 -25.66 3.49 -3.58
N PRO A 78 -26.12 4.69 -3.26
CA PRO A 78 -25.24 5.85 -3.06
C PRO A 78 -24.23 5.60 -1.96
N GLY A 79 -22.94 5.85 -2.26
CA GLY A 79 -21.84 5.63 -1.31
C GLY A 79 -21.29 4.20 -1.29
N ALA A 80 -21.81 3.28 -2.10
CA ALA A 80 -21.20 1.95 -2.23
C ALA A 80 -19.86 2.02 -2.96
N ASP A 81 -18.89 1.24 -2.48
CA ASP A 81 -17.63 1.03 -3.20
C ASP A 81 -17.90 0.21 -4.47
N THR A 82 -17.73 0.85 -5.63
CA THR A 82 -17.87 0.24 -6.94
C THR A 82 -16.59 -0.42 -7.45
N ASN A 83 -15.51 -0.37 -6.68
CA ASN A 83 -14.29 -1.11 -6.95
C ASN A 83 -14.35 -2.49 -6.28
N ASP A 84 -14.60 -3.51 -7.08
CA ASP A 84 -14.73 -4.89 -6.62
C ASP A 84 -13.44 -5.72 -6.72
N THR A 85 -12.33 -5.09 -7.10
CA THR A 85 -11.03 -5.77 -7.29
C THR A 85 -10.58 -6.54 -6.05
N ASN A 86 -10.82 -5.97 -4.86
CA ASN A 86 -10.46 -6.60 -3.59
C ASN A 86 -11.28 -7.87 -3.28
N TYR A 87 -12.44 -8.04 -3.93
CA TYR A 87 -13.34 -9.18 -3.71
C TYR A 87 -13.08 -10.36 -4.63
N ILE A 88 -12.31 -10.17 -5.73
CA ILE A 88 -12.04 -11.21 -6.74
C ILE A 88 -11.39 -12.43 -6.09
N PHE A 89 -10.34 -12.23 -5.31
CA PHE A 89 -9.62 -13.31 -4.65
C PHE A 89 -10.49 -14.05 -3.63
N LEU A 90 -11.19 -13.32 -2.77
CA LEU A 90 -12.06 -13.90 -1.76
C LEU A 90 -13.18 -14.73 -2.39
N ARG A 91 -13.80 -14.21 -3.44
CA ARG A 91 -14.86 -14.91 -4.17
C ARG A 91 -14.35 -16.18 -4.82
N PHE A 92 -13.19 -16.12 -5.48
CA PHE A 92 -12.56 -17.30 -6.07
C PHE A 92 -12.30 -18.38 -5.01
N VAL A 93 -11.78 -18.01 -3.85
CA VAL A 93 -11.52 -18.93 -2.73
C VAL A 93 -12.82 -19.61 -2.27
N VAL A 94 -13.87 -18.81 -2.04
CA VAL A 94 -15.15 -19.33 -1.53
C VAL A 94 -15.83 -20.23 -2.55
N ASP A 95 -15.78 -19.90 -3.84
CA ASP A 95 -16.50 -20.62 -4.88
C ASP A 95 -15.78 -21.90 -5.35
N HIS A 96 -14.44 -21.99 -5.18
CA HIS A 96 -13.65 -23.08 -5.77
C HIS A 96 -12.96 -24.00 -4.77
N LEU A 97 -12.76 -23.57 -3.50
CA LEU A 97 -12.11 -24.38 -2.50
C LEU A 97 -13.11 -25.14 -1.63
N PRO A 98 -12.77 -26.35 -1.14
CA PRO A 98 -13.55 -27.06 -0.14
C PRO A 98 -13.68 -26.23 1.14
N HIS A 99 -14.82 -26.28 1.82
CA HIS A 99 -15.15 -25.46 3.00
C HIS A 99 -14.08 -25.52 4.09
N GLY A 100 -13.47 -26.69 4.34
CA GLY A 100 -12.38 -26.84 5.32
C GLY A 100 -11.13 -26.04 4.95
N LEU A 101 -10.75 -26.00 3.68
CA LEU A 101 -9.62 -25.23 3.20
C LEU A 101 -9.89 -23.72 3.20
N VAL A 102 -11.12 -23.30 2.95
CA VAL A 102 -11.52 -21.88 3.07
C VAL A 102 -11.33 -21.41 4.51
N GLY A 103 -11.80 -22.16 5.51
CA GLY A 103 -11.62 -21.83 6.92
C GLY A 103 -10.15 -21.77 7.34
N LEU A 104 -9.34 -22.75 6.89
CA LEU A 104 -7.90 -22.78 7.15
C LEU A 104 -7.19 -21.56 6.54
N LEU A 105 -7.51 -21.20 5.30
CA LEU A 105 -6.93 -20.05 4.62
C LEU A 105 -7.25 -18.75 5.33
N ILE A 106 -8.50 -18.56 5.74
CA ILE A 106 -8.91 -17.39 6.53
C ILE A 106 -8.13 -17.33 7.84
N ALA A 107 -8.01 -18.46 8.55
CA ALA A 107 -7.24 -18.52 9.81
C ALA A 107 -5.76 -18.16 9.60
N ILE A 108 -5.14 -18.63 8.53
CA ILE A 108 -3.75 -18.29 8.18
C ILE A 108 -3.60 -16.80 7.87
N ILE A 109 -4.54 -16.20 7.13
CA ILE A 109 -4.52 -14.76 6.83
C ILE A 109 -4.57 -13.94 8.13
N PHE A 110 -5.47 -14.27 9.06
CA PHE A 110 -5.56 -13.59 10.34
C PHE A 110 -4.30 -13.78 11.18
N LEU A 111 -3.75 -14.99 11.24
CA LEU A 111 -2.54 -15.27 12.00
C LEU A 111 -1.34 -14.47 11.46
N ALA A 112 -1.17 -14.44 10.14
CA ALA A 112 -0.12 -13.67 9.50
C ALA A 112 -0.29 -12.15 9.72
N ALA A 113 -1.51 -11.64 9.61
CA ALA A 113 -1.82 -10.23 9.84
C ALA A 113 -1.54 -9.82 11.30
N TRP A 114 -2.01 -10.58 12.28
CA TRP A 114 -1.79 -10.27 13.69
C TRP A 114 -0.32 -10.28 14.08
N GLY A 115 0.45 -11.26 13.59
CA GLY A 115 1.88 -11.33 13.84
C GLY A 115 2.62 -10.11 13.29
N SER A 116 2.33 -9.74 12.06
CA SER A 116 2.93 -8.56 11.40
C SER A 116 2.55 -7.24 12.08
N ILE A 117 1.27 -7.06 12.42
CA ILE A 117 0.78 -5.86 13.10
C ILE A 117 1.42 -5.74 14.49
N ALA A 118 1.44 -6.81 15.27
CA ALA A 118 2.05 -6.80 16.61
C ALA A 118 3.54 -6.44 16.56
N ALA A 119 4.30 -7.04 15.63
CA ALA A 119 5.71 -6.73 15.43
C ALA A 119 5.93 -5.27 15.03
N ALA A 120 5.12 -4.74 14.09
CA ALA A 120 5.22 -3.36 13.64
C ALA A 120 4.92 -2.36 14.78
N LEU A 121 3.84 -2.56 15.53
CA LEU A 121 3.47 -1.69 16.66
C LEU A 121 4.53 -1.71 17.76
N ASN A 122 5.08 -2.88 18.07
CA ASN A 122 6.15 -3.02 19.06
C ASN A 122 7.42 -2.31 18.60
N SER A 123 7.80 -2.45 17.34
CA SER A 123 8.96 -1.77 16.76
C SER A 123 8.81 -0.26 16.78
N GLN A 124 7.66 0.28 16.37
CA GLN A 124 7.37 1.72 16.40
C GLN A 124 7.38 2.29 17.82
N ALA A 125 6.80 1.55 18.78
CA ALA A 125 6.82 1.94 20.18
C ALA A 125 8.25 1.95 20.74
N ALA A 126 9.05 0.91 20.45
CA ALA A 126 10.44 0.83 20.89
C ALA A 126 11.30 1.98 20.33
N CYS A 127 11.23 2.24 19.00
CA CYS A 127 11.90 3.38 18.39
C CYS A 127 11.48 4.71 19.04
N THR A 128 10.18 4.88 19.28
CA THR A 128 9.67 6.12 19.92
C THR A 128 10.20 6.30 21.34
N VAL A 129 10.28 5.22 22.12
CA VAL A 129 10.83 5.28 23.48
C VAL A 129 12.33 5.55 23.45
N ILE A 130 13.09 4.79 22.68
CA ILE A 130 14.55 4.82 22.70
C ILE A 130 15.08 6.10 22.03
N ASP A 131 14.60 6.38 20.80
CA ASP A 131 15.18 7.44 19.98
C ASP A 131 14.63 8.82 20.31
N PHE A 132 13.40 8.91 20.83
CA PHE A 132 12.76 10.19 21.15
C PHE A 132 12.58 10.39 22.65
N HIS A 133 11.86 9.51 23.34
CA HIS A 133 11.48 9.75 24.74
C HIS A 133 12.69 9.81 25.67
N ILE A 134 13.57 8.83 25.65
CA ILE A 134 14.77 8.77 26.49
C ILE A 134 15.75 9.85 26.09
N ARG A 135 15.99 10.01 24.79
CA ARG A 135 16.96 10.97 24.26
C ARG A 135 16.57 12.42 24.54
N LEU A 136 15.29 12.78 24.44
CA LEU A 136 14.78 14.12 24.75
C LEU A 136 14.82 14.45 26.25
N GLN A 137 14.72 13.42 27.11
CA GLN A 137 14.84 13.63 28.56
C GLN A 137 16.27 13.84 29.02
N GLY A 138 17.27 13.64 28.16
CA GLY A 138 18.69 13.82 28.49
C GLY A 138 19.22 12.91 29.61
N LYS A 139 18.44 11.90 30.01
CA LYS A 139 18.82 10.93 31.03
C LYS A 139 19.67 9.83 30.40
N LYS A 140 20.78 9.49 31.05
CA LYS A 140 21.50 8.25 30.72
C LYS A 140 20.60 7.09 31.11
N HIS A 141 20.35 6.22 30.12
CA HIS A 141 19.62 4.98 30.36
C HIS A 141 20.49 4.03 31.17
N ASP A 142 20.12 3.82 32.44
CA ASP A 142 20.78 2.83 33.27
C ASP A 142 19.95 1.54 33.30
N ILE A 143 20.36 0.58 32.47
CA ILE A 143 19.71 -0.72 32.35
C ILE A 143 19.75 -1.50 33.69
N ALA A 144 20.65 -1.15 34.61
CA ALA A 144 20.79 -1.81 35.89
C ALA A 144 19.72 -1.39 36.91
N ASN A 145 18.97 -0.30 36.66
CA ASN A 145 17.95 0.19 37.57
C ASN A 145 16.56 -0.39 37.20
N GLU A 146 16.04 -1.30 38.04
CA GLU A 146 14.77 -1.95 37.86
C GLU A 146 13.57 -0.99 37.82
N GLU A 147 13.61 0.12 38.57
CA GLU A 147 12.55 1.13 38.60
C GLU A 147 12.47 1.89 37.26
N ASP A 148 13.61 2.21 36.65
CA ASP A 148 13.68 2.89 35.37
C ASP A 148 13.18 1.94 34.24
N CYS A 149 13.53 0.66 34.25
CA CYS A 149 13.04 -0.33 33.34
C CYS A 149 11.52 -0.51 33.42
N LEU A 150 10.96 -0.54 34.63
CA LEU A 150 9.50 -0.63 34.84
C LEU A 150 8.78 0.62 34.34
N ARG A 151 9.36 1.79 34.51
CA ARG A 151 8.82 3.06 34.02
C ARG A 151 8.81 3.08 32.50
N GLU A 152 9.90 2.71 31.87
CA GLU A 152 10.02 2.66 30.41
C GLU A 152 9.08 1.63 29.81
N TYR A 153 8.91 0.48 30.43
CA TYR A 153 7.92 -0.52 30.03
C TYR A 153 6.49 0.04 30.05
N LYS A 154 6.12 0.79 31.10
CA LYS A 154 4.80 1.45 31.14
C LYS A 154 4.65 2.49 30.04
N VAL A 155 5.67 3.30 29.79
CA VAL A 155 5.70 4.30 28.71
C VAL A 155 5.58 3.64 27.37
N SER A 156 6.30 2.52 27.13
CA SER A 156 6.22 1.74 25.90
C SER A 156 4.80 1.25 25.61
N LYS A 157 4.06 0.81 26.63
CA LYS A 157 2.65 0.41 26.47
C LYS A 157 1.76 1.56 25.98
N TYR A 158 1.96 2.77 26.50
CA TYR A 158 1.21 3.94 26.03
C TYR A 158 1.55 4.30 24.59
N TYR A 159 2.81 4.22 24.19
CA TYR A 159 3.20 4.42 22.79
C TYR A 159 2.66 3.33 21.87
N THR A 160 2.66 2.07 22.31
CA THR A 160 2.04 0.98 21.54
C THR A 160 0.56 1.24 21.30
N LEU A 161 -0.17 1.69 22.35
CA LEU A 161 -1.58 2.05 22.20
C LEU A 161 -1.78 3.25 21.26
N ALA A 162 -0.95 4.29 21.41
CA ALA A 162 -1.01 5.47 20.54
C ALA A 162 -0.76 5.12 19.07
N TRP A 163 0.24 4.29 18.77
CA TRP A 163 0.51 3.80 17.43
C TRP A 163 -0.60 2.90 16.91
N GLY A 164 -1.23 2.10 17.78
CA GLY A 164 -2.41 1.30 17.43
C GLY A 164 -3.58 2.17 16.99
N ILE A 165 -3.91 3.22 17.76
CA ILE A 165 -4.97 4.18 17.41
C ILE A 165 -4.63 4.89 16.09
N PHE A 166 -3.39 5.36 15.94
CA PHE A 166 -2.93 5.98 14.70
C PHE A 166 -3.09 5.06 13.49
N SER A 167 -2.72 3.78 13.65
CA SER A 167 -2.85 2.78 12.57
C SER A 167 -4.32 2.53 12.20
N ILE A 168 -5.24 2.51 13.15
CA ILE A 168 -6.69 2.37 12.88
C ILE A 168 -7.20 3.57 12.08
N ILE A 169 -6.85 4.80 12.49
CA ILE A 169 -7.25 6.02 11.79
C ILE A 169 -6.70 6.03 10.37
N THR A 170 -5.42 5.66 10.21
CA THR A 170 -4.78 5.60 8.88
C THR A 170 -5.43 4.54 7.98
N ALA A 171 -5.77 3.37 8.54
CA ALA A 171 -6.44 2.33 7.81
C ALA A 171 -7.83 2.77 7.32
N GLU A 172 -8.60 3.48 8.16
CA GLU A 172 -9.91 4.01 7.78
C GLU A 172 -9.80 5.03 6.64
N LEU A 173 -8.80 5.91 6.71
CA LEU A 173 -8.55 6.89 5.62
C LEU A 173 -8.11 6.19 4.32
N ALA A 174 -7.38 5.10 4.40
CA ALA A 174 -6.90 4.34 3.24
C ALA A 174 -8.01 3.57 2.51
N THR A 175 -9.13 3.23 3.19
CA THR A 175 -10.24 2.51 2.56
C THR A 175 -10.88 3.28 1.41
N GLY A 176 -10.81 4.61 1.41
CA GLY A 176 -11.30 5.49 0.35
C GLY A 176 -10.40 5.61 -0.89
N MET A 177 -9.22 4.97 -0.90
CA MET A 177 -8.20 5.15 -1.96
C MET A 177 -8.30 4.16 -3.13
N GLY A 178 -9.38 3.40 -3.25
CA GLY A 178 -9.60 2.43 -4.34
C GLY A 178 -9.07 1.03 -4.02
N SER A 179 -8.20 0.46 -4.88
CA SER A 179 -7.62 -0.86 -4.60
C SER A 179 -6.66 -0.81 -3.42
N LEU A 180 -6.84 -1.70 -2.45
CA LEU A 180 -6.01 -1.76 -1.24
C LEU A 180 -4.53 -2.01 -1.57
N ILE A 181 -4.26 -2.88 -2.56
CA ILE A 181 -2.90 -3.17 -3.03
C ILE A 181 -2.26 -1.92 -3.66
N GLU A 182 -3.02 -1.16 -4.43
CA GLU A 182 -2.55 0.07 -5.06
C GLU A 182 -2.24 1.14 -4.01
N ALA A 183 -3.14 1.32 -3.01
CA ALA A 183 -2.94 2.26 -1.92
C ALA A 183 -1.68 1.95 -1.10
N VAL A 184 -1.44 0.67 -0.74
CA VAL A 184 -0.25 0.25 0.01
C VAL A 184 1.02 0.45 -0.81
N ASN A 185 1.01 0.09 -2.09
CA ASN A 185 2.15 0.29 -2.98
C ASN A 185 2.45 1.78 -3.21
N LEU A 186 1.42 2.60 -3.34
CA LEU A 186 1.56 4.05 -3.48
C LEU A 186 2.21 4.66 -2.23
N LEU A 187 1.65 4.36 -1.04
CA LEU A 187 2.21 4.83 0.23
C LEU A 187 3.65 4.35 0.43
N GLY A 188 3.92 3.07 0.12
CA GLY A 188 5.28 2.55 0.16
C GLY A 188 6.23 3.29 -0.78
N SER A 189 5.79 3.60 -2.00
CA SER A 189 6.61 4.28 -3.01
C SER A 189 6.97 5.73 -2.63
N LEU A 190 6.19 6.38 -1.78
CA LEU A 190 6.52 7.70 -1.25
C LEU A 190 7.76 7.66 -0.35
N PHE A 191 7.90 6.64 0.51
CA PHE A 191 8.95 6.59 1.52
C PHE A 191 10.12 5.67 1.18
N TYR A 192 9.87 4.53 0.50
CA TYR A 192 10.90 3.51 0.28
C TYR A 192 12.09 4.02 -0.52
N GLY A 193 11.88 4.94 -1.47
CA GLY A 193 12.94 5.53 -2.25
C GLY A 193 13.91 6.34 -1.40
N VAL A 194 13.39 7.18 -0.51
CA VAL A 194 14.20 8.01 0.41
C VAL A 194 14.95 7.13 1.40
N ILE A 195 14.28 6.12 1.97
CA ILE A 195 14.92 5.15 2.88
C ILE A 195 16.05 4.42 2.16
N LEU A 196 15.83 3.92 0.95
CA LEU A 196 16.87 3.30 0.13
C LEU A 196 18.06 4.24 -0.09
N GLY A 197 17.79 5.50 -0.41
CA GLY A 197 18.81 6.53 -0.60
C GLY A 197 19.68 6.74 0.66
N ILE A 198 19.05 6.80 1.84
CA ILE A 198 19.77 6.89 3.13
C ILE A 198 20.70 5.69 3.31
N PHE A 199 20.21 4.46 3.08
CA PHE A 199 21.04 3.25 3.19
C PHE A 199 22.18 3.22 2.17
N LEU A 200 21.94 3.63 0.92
CA LEU A 200 22.99 3.71 -0.10
C LEU A 200 24.09 4.67 0.33
N VAL A 201 23.74 5.86 0.84
CA VAL A 201 24.73 6.82 1.35
C VAL A 201 25.49 6.23 2.54
N ALA A 202 24.81 5.61 3.50
CA ALA A 202 25.44 5.03 4.68
C ALA A 202 26.43 3.90 4.34
N LEU A 203 26.09 3.06 3.37
CA LEU A 203 26.92 1.92 3.00
C LEU A 203 28.10 2.29 2.08
N TYR A 204 27.84 3.14 1.09
CA TYR A 204 28.84 3.42 0.03
C TYR A 204 29.57 4.76 0.23
N ALA A 205 28.97 5.76 0.86
CA ALA A 205 29.51 7.10 0.99
C ALA A 205 29.96 7.42 2.42
N LYS A 206 30.88 6.62 2.98
CA LYS A 206 31.38 6.71 4.38
C LYS A 206 31.93 8.10 4.79
N LYS A 207 32.17 9.00 3.84
CA LYS A 207 32.66 10.37 4.10
C LYS A 207 31.53 11.36 4.34
N ILE A 208 30.28 10.98 4.09
CA ILE A 208 29.10 11.83 4.29
C ILE A 208 28.63 11.66 5.73
N GLN A 209 28.43 12.80 6.40
CA GLN A 209 28.06 12.84 7.81
C GLN A 209 26.53 12.74 8.01
N GLY A 210 26.11 12.28 9.18
CA GLY A 210 24.70 12.03 9.50
C GLY A 210 23.79 13.25 9.33
N ASN A 211 24.28 14.46 9.69
CA ASN A 211 23.49 15.70 9.51
C ASN A 211 23.20 16.01 8.04
N ALA A 212 24.19 15.80 7.16
CA ALA A 212 23.99 15.99 5.72
C ALA A 212 22.97 14.98 5.16
N VAL A 213 23.03 13.72 5.62
CA VAL A 213 22.07 12.67 5.23
C VAL A 213 20.66 12.98 5.74
N PHE A 214 20.54 13.48 6.98
CA PHE A 214 19.24 13.84 7.55
C PHE A 214 18.56 14.96 6.78
N VAL A 215 19.29 16.04 6.46
CA VAL A 215 18.73 17.12 5.63
C VAL A 215 18.44 16.65 4.23
N ALA A 216 19.30 15.81 3.64
CA ALA A 216 19.09 15.23 2.32
C ALA A 216 17.85 14.34 2.27
N ALA A 217 17.55 13.61 3.34
CA ALA A 217 16.34 12.81 3.45
C ALA A 217 15.07 13.67 3.43
N ILE A 218 15.06 14.77 4.18
CA ILE A 218 13.92 15.70 4.18
C ILE A 218 13.71 16.32 2.80
N VAL A 219 14.80 16.79 2.16
CA VAL A 219 14.73 17.37 0.81
C VAL A 219 14.27 16.33 -0.20
N GLY A 220 14.80 15.10 -0.11
CA GLY A 220 14.41 13.99 -0.97
C GLY A 220 12.92 13.65 -0.85
N GLU A 221 12.39 13.61 0.37
CA GLU A 221 10.97 13.38 0.63
C GLU A 221 10.11 14.51 0.05
N CYS A 222 10.51 15.77 0.22
CA CYS A 222 9.82 16.90 -0.38
C CYS A 222 9.78 16.80 -1.92
N ILE A 223 10.87 16.36 -2.55
CA ILE A 223 10.93 16.16 -4.01
C ILE A 223 9.97 15.03 -4.43
N VAL A 224 9.95 13.91 -3.72
CA VAL A 224 9.06 12.78 -4.01
C VAL A 224 7.59 13.19 -3.90
N VAL A 225 7.24 13.88 -2.81
CA VAL A 225 5.86 14.39 -2.61
C VAL A 225 5.49 15.39 -3.70
N LEU A 226 6.39 16.28 -4.09
CA LEU A 226 6.16 17.22 -5.18
C LEU A 226 5.93 16.49 -6.51
N CYS A 227 6.77 15.51 -6.85
CA CYS A 227 6.60 14.70 -8.07
C CYS A 227 5.26 13.96 -8.06
N PHE A 228 4.86 13.39 -6.91
CA PHE A 228 3.57 12.74 -6.75
C PHE A 228 2.39 13.72 -6.97
N LEU A 229 2.45 14.92 -6.42
CA LEU A 229 1.42 15.93 -6.61
C LEU A 229 1.33 16.40 -8.07
N LEU A 230 2.47 16.58 -8.74
CA LEU A 230 2.53 16.95 -10.15
C LEU A 230 1.96 15.84 -11.05
N ASP A 231 2.21 14.58 -10.72
CA ASP A 231 1.64 13.43 -11.42
C ASP A 231 0.12 13.38 -11.25
N LYS A 232 -0.37 13.58 -10.02
CA LYS A 232 -1.80 13.62 -9.71
C LYS A 232 -2.54 14.75 -10.44
N TRP A 233 -1.87 15.87 -10.68
CA TRP A 233 -2.43 17.00 -11.45
C TRP A 233 -2.26 16.84 -12.96
N GLY A 234 -1.65 15.74 -13.43
CA GLY A 234 -1.51 15.43 -14.84
C GLY A 234 -0.40 16.19 -15.58
N TYR A 235 0.50 16.86 -14.85
CA TYR A 235 1.64 17.54 -15.45
C TYR A 235 2.76 16.59 -15.87
N ILE A 236 2.90 15.47 -15.15
CA ILE A 236 3.96 14.48 -15.39
C ILE A 236 3.29 13.12 -15.40
N GLY A 237 3.47 12.34 -16.47
CA GLY A 237 2.97 10.95 -16.54
C GLY A 237 3.93 9.96 -15.87
N LEU A 238 4.23 10.16 -14.59
CA LEU A 238 5.20 9.35 -13.87
C LEU A 238 4.47 8.22 -13.12
N GLY A 239 4.63 6.97 -13.52
CA GLY A 239 4.08 5.84 -12.75
C GLY A 239 4.65 5.83 -11.32
N PHE A 240 3.82 5.54 -10.32
CA PHE A 240 4.16 5.62 -8.89
C PHE A 240 5.42 4.81 -8.50
N LEU A 241 5.76 3.74 -9.22
CA LEU A 241 6.99 2.97 -8.98
C LEU A 241 8.27 3.76 -9.23
N TRP A 242 8.24 4.75 -10.13
CA TRP A 242 9.38 5.60 -10.41
C TRP A 242 9.73 6.55 -9.25
N LEU A 243 8.77 6.82 -8.36
CA LEU A 243 9.01 7.63 -7.16
C LEU A 243 10.12 7.05 -6.27
N ASN A 244 10.27 5.71 -6.23
CA ASN A 244 11.35 5.06 -5.50
C ASN A 244 12.74 5.43 -6.06
N VAL A 245 12.87 5.45 -7.39
CA VAL A 245 14.13 5.80 -8.07
C VAL A 245 14.43 7.28 -7.87
N VAL A 246 13.43 8.14 -8.04
CA VAL A 246 13.55 9.58 -7.82
C VAL A 246 13.97 9.88 -6.39
N GLY A 247 13.33 9.25 -5.39
CA GLY A 247 13.65 9.45 -3.98
C GLY A 247 15.07 9.03 -3.63
N ALA A 248 15.50 7.85 -4.09
CA ALA A 248 16.85 7.35 -3.82
C ALA A 248 17.92 8.24 -4.44
N LEU A 249 17.76 8.64 -5.70
CA LEU A 249 18.69 9.53 -6.38
C LEU A 249 18.70 10.92 -5.76
N ALA A 250 17.55 11.47 -5.41
CA ALA A 250 17.43 12.77 -4.77
C ALA A 250 18.23 12.81 -3.46
N VAL A 251 18.09 11.80 -2.59
CA VAL A 251 18.83 11.70 -1.32
C VAL A 251 20.33 11.60 -1.58
N VAL A 252 20.77 10.70 -2.47
CA VAL A 252 22.20 10.48 -2.75
C VAL A 252 22.85 11.75 -3.28
N ILE A 253 22.24 12.39 -4.28
CA ILE A 253 22.75 13.61 -4.89
C ILE A 253 22.78 14.76 -3.88
N THR A 254 21.67 14.97 -3.15
CA THR A 254 21.55 16.05 -2.17
C THR A 254 22.52 15.87 -1.01
N ALA A 255 22.68 14.64 -0.49
CA ALA A 255 23.65 14.35 0.56
C ALA A 255 25.08 14.65 0.15
N TRP A 256 25.44 14.31 -1.11
CA TRP A 256 26.76 14.58 -1.65
C TRP A 256 27.02 16.10 -1.84
N VAL A 257 26.03 16.85 -2.30
CA VAL A 257 26.10 18.31 -2.44
C VAL A 257 26.19 18.99 -1.07
N LEU A 258 25.32 18.60 -0.13
CA LEU A 258 25.29 19.17 1.21
C LEU A 258 26.59 18.93 1.98
N GLN A 259 27.23 17.76 1.82
CA GLN A 259 28.52 17.49 2.44
C GLN A 259 29.63 18.45 1.98
N LYS A 260 29.56 18.97 0.76
CA LYS A 260 30.51 19.98 0.27
C LYS A 260 30.24 21.39 0.80
N ILE A 261 28.99 21.68 1.14
CA ILE A 261 28.55 23.01 1.57
C ILE A 261 28.60 23.14 3.09
N LEU A 262 28.25 22.09 3.83
CA LEU A 262 28.22 22.09 5.30
C LEU A 262 29.65 21.87 5.85
N PRO A 263 30.18 22.84 6.62
CA PRO A 263 31.50 22.68 7.21
C PRO A 263 31.49 21.57 8.27
N ALA A 264 32.62 20.84 8.35
CA ALA A 264 32.81 19.69 9.24
C ALA A 264 32.64 19.98 10.76
N SER A 265 32.57 21.25 11.16
CA SER A 265 32.55 21.69 12.54
C SER A 265 31.19 21.50 13.27
N LEU A 266 30.10 21.20 12.57
CA LEU A 266 28.77 21.01 13.17
C LEU A 266 28.47 19.54 13.56
N THR A 267 29.44 18.64 13.48
CA THR A 267 29.17 17.19 13.42
C THR A 267 29.99 16.33 14.36
N ALA A 268 30.81 16.91 15.23
CA ALA A 268 31.63 16.15 16.17
C ALA A 268 30.95 16.03 17.54
N HIS A 269 29.98 15.12 17.67
CA HIS A 269 29.83 14.33 18.87
C HIS A 269 30.31 12.92 18.53
N PRO A 270 31.55 12.55 18.88
CA PRO A 270 31.95 11.16 18.88
C PRO A 270 31.06 10.46 19.91
N VAL A 271 30.24 9.53 19.45
CA VAL A 271 29.68 8.50 20.33
C VAL A 271 30.89 7.74 20.85
N PRO A 272 31.18 7.73 22.16
CA PRO A 272 32.22 6.85 22.70
C PRO A 272 31.73 5.42 22.44
N VAL A 273 32.37 4.75 21.51
CA VAL A 273 32.33 3.30 21.42
C VAL A 273 33.27 2.86 22.53
N ASP A 274 32.73 2.69 23.73
CA ASP A 274 33.41 1.94 24.77
C ASP A 274 33.46 0.49 24.26
N ALA A 275 34.61 0.15 23.68
CA ALA A 275 35.04 -1.21 23.50
C ALA A 275 35.46 -1.75 24.86
N ASP A 276 34.64 -2.64 25.43
CA ASP A 276 35.09 -3.74 26.32
C ASP A 276 34.05 -4.87 26.25
#